data_5f4e2ebab84b8fb8c51c11a5e2343077
#
_entry.id   5f4e2ebab84b8fb8c51c11a5e2343077
#
_cell.length_a   1.000
_cell.length_b   1.000
_cell.length_c   1.000
_cell.angle_alpha   90.00
_cell.angle_beta   90.00
_cell.angle_gamma   90.00
#
_symmetry.space_group_name_H-M   'P 1'
#
loop_
_entity.id
_entity.type
_entity.pdbx_description
1 polymer ?
#
loop_
_entity_poly.entity_id
_entity_poly.type
_entity_poly.pdbx_seq_one_letter_code
_entity_poly.pdbx_strand_id
1 'polypeptide(L)'
;MIEHRITTSSNRADRRSRFLLVVDSDTNSLSYTSLLLHRFNYQIFKAMTAEEALQMAMVAIPALIITDLVLKGMSGFEFVQQLKDYSVTASIPVIALSRQEDMIVKRRCFELGMVDCLYHPVPPEMLYRVVQVAAEKTPRTNMRIRTTRSVKVTNMPLEGFEGAYVLELSERGLFLRTTQQAVRDMRLLLQLDLNGQLIVTEALVVYNCEALKGPYHEPGMGLQFVQIDPKDQERIRTFIMHEVMRDITPGHMKG
;
A
#
# COMPACT_ATOMS: atom_id res chain seq x y z
N MET A 1 -9.75 30.21 3.14
CA MET A 1 -10.64 29.04 3.03
C MET A 1 -9.99 28.10 2.01
N ILE A 2 -9.28 27.10 2.48
CA ILE A 2 -8.63 26.09 1.60
C ILE A 2 -9.56 24.89 1.64
N GLU A 3 -10.30 24.70 0.55
CA GLU A 3 -11.11 23.49 0.34
C GLU A 3 -10.19 22.27 0.20
N HIS A 4 -10.02 21.53 1.28
CA HIS A 4 -9.50 20.17 1.20
C HIS A 4 -10.60 19.28 0.59
N ARG A 5 -10.60 19.18 -0.74
CA ARG A 5 -11.41 18.20 -1.47
C ARG A 5 -11.06 16.80 -0.98
N ILE A 6 -12.02 16.20 -0.30
CA ILE A 6 -11.96 14.82 0.20
C ILE A 6 -12.10 13.88 -1.01
N THR A 7 -10.98 13.42 -1.56
CA THR A 7 -10.91 12.45 -2.67
C THR A 7 -10.60 11.04 -2.17
N THR A 8 -11.29 10.57 -1.11
CA THR A 8 -10.97 9.27 -0.49
C THR A 8 -11.67 8.07 -1.13
N SER A 9 -12.80 8.26 -1.80
CA SER A 9 -13.58 7.18 -2.43
C SER A 9 -13.10 6.82 -3.84
N SER A 10 -12.73 7.82 -4.64
CA SER A 10 -12.32 7.64 -6.03
C SER A 10 -11.00 6.85 -6.20
N ASN A 11 -10.05 7.03 -5.29
CA ASN A 11 -8.72 6.41 -5.40
C ASN A 11 -8.68 4.89 -5.18
N ARG A 12 -9.72 4.28 -4.61
CA ARG A 12 -9.70 2.84 -4.29
C ARG A 12 -10.33 1.96 -5.35
N ALA A 13 -11.41 2.42 -5.98
CA ALA A 13 -11.96 1.75 -7.16
C ALA A 13 -10.91 1.75 -8.28
N ASP A 14 -10.17 2.87 -8.40
CA ASP A 14 -9.11 3.06 -9.38
C ASP A 14 -7.89 2.14 -9.12
N ARG A 15 -7.54 1.81 -7.87
CA ARG A 15 -6.44 0.87 -7.52
C ARG A 15 -6.72 -0.57 -7.93
N ARG A 16 -7.96 -1.03 -7.87
CA ARG A 16 -8.33 -2.39 -8.26
C ARG A 16 -8.44 -2.58 -9.76
N SER A 17 -8.67 -1.51 -10.50
CA SER A 17 -8.69 -1.54 -11.96
C SER A 17 -7.29 -1.44 -12.57
N ARG A 18 -6.28 -1.04 -11.79
CA ARG A 18 -4.89 -0.89 -12.23
C ARG A 18 -4.00 -1.89 -11.49
N PHE A 19 -3.18 -2.60 -12.23
CA PHE A 19 -2.24 -3.56 -11.68
C PHE A 19 -0.81 -3.00 -11.67
N LEU A 20 0.03 -3.57 -10.81
CA LEU A 20 1.47 -3.39 -10.83
C LEU A 20 2.12 -4.63 -11.43
N LEU A 21 3.17 -4.44 -12.21
CA LEU A 21 3.94 -5.54 -12.78
C LEU A 21 5.27 -5.66 -12.03
N VAL A 22 5.55 -6.83 -11.48
CA VAL A 22 6.81 -7.13 -10.80
C VAL A 22 7.62 -8.10 -11.67
N VAL A 23 8.87 -7.74 -11.93
CA VAL A 23 9.77 -8.49 -12.82
C VAL A 23 11.02 -8.88 -12.05
N ASP A 24 11.24 -10.17 -11.86
CA ASP A 24 12.42 -10.68 -11.17
C ASP A 24 12.64 -12.15 -11.56
N SER A 25 13.85 -12.51 -11.92
CA SER A 25 14.23 -13.88 -12.26
C SER A 25 14.43 -14.78 -11.05
N ASP A 26 14.52 -14.21 -9.85
CA ASP A 26 14.59 -14.92 -8.59
C ASP A 26 13.18 -15.09 -8.01
N THR A 27 12.73 -16.34 -7.92
CA THR A 27 11.38 -16.69 -7.48
C THR A 27 11.09 -16.21 -6.05
N ASN A 28 12.09 -16.21 -5.16
CA ASN A 28 11.93 -15.82 -3.77
C ASN A 28 11.74 -14.30 -3.66
N SER A 29 12.61 -13.56 -4.35
CA SER A 29 12.54 -12.09 -4.43
C SER A 29 11.23 -11.63 -5.08
N LEU A 30 10.86 -12.25 -6.22
CA LEU A 30 9.59 -11.99 -6.91
C LEU A 30 8.39 -12.23 -5.99
N SER A 31 8.40 -13.34 -5.23
CA SER A 31 7.33 -13.67 -4.30
C SER A 31 7.28 -12.72 -3.13
N TYR A 32 8.41 -12.36 -2.54
CA TYR A 32 8.52 -11.42 -1.44
C TYR A 32 7.96 -10.04 -1.82
N THR A 33 8.47 -9.45 -2.89
CA THR A 33 8.03 -8.13 -3.37
C THR A 33 6.54 -8.14 -3.72
N SER A 34 6.08 -9.18 -4.43
CA SER A 34 4.68 -9.31 -4.81
C SER A 34 3.75 -9.44 -3.60
N LEU A 35 4.16 -10.18 -2.57
CA LEU A 35 3.36 -10.37 -1.36
C LEU A 35 3.24 -9.07 -0.57
N LEU A 36 4.33 -8.31 -0.41
CA LEU A 36 4.29 -6.98 0.22
C LEU A 36 3.32 -6.05 -0.50
N LEU A 37 3.42 -5.97 -1.82
CA LEU A 37 2.54 -5.11 -2.62
C LEU A 37 1.08 -5.54 -2.55
N HIS A 38 0.82 -6.85 -2.49
CA HIS A 38 -0.52 -7.38 -2.25
C HIS A 38 -1.06 -6.98 -0.86
N ARG A 39 -0.21 -7.00 0.18
CA ARG A 39 -0.57 -6.50 1.52
C ARG A 39 -0.89 -5.00 1.51
N PHE A 40 -0.31 -4.24 0.59
CA PHE A 40 -0.63 -2.82 0.36
C PHE A 40 -1.90 -2.60 -0.50
N ASN A 41 -2.64 -3.69 -0.80
CA ASN A 41 -3.88 -3.69 -1.60
C ASN A 41 -3.69 -3.35 -3.08
N TYR A 42 -2.54 -3.68 -3.67
CA TYR A 42 -2.36 -3.64 -5.11
C TYR A 42 -2.69 -5.00 -5.76
N GLN A 43 -3.21 -4.94 -6.98
CA GLN A 43 -3.27 -6.11 -7.86
C GLN A 43 -1.90 -6.30 -8.51
N ILE A 44 -1.35 -7.51 -8.46
CA ILE A 44 0.01 -7.77 -8.91
C ILE A 44 0.01 -8.81 -10.01
N PHE A 45 0.72 -8.48 -11.09
CA PHE A 45 1.14 -9.43 -12.10
C PHE A 45 2.64 -9.65 -11.99
N LYS A 46 3.09 -10.84 -12.32
CA LYS A 46 4.47 -11.29 -12.16
C LYS A 46 5.03 -11.70 -13.50
N ALA A 47 6.29 -11.37 -13.75
CA ALA A 47 7.06 -11.87 -14.88
C ALA A 47 8.44 -12.32 -14.39
N MET A 48 8.95 -13.39 -14.94
CA MET A 48 10.27 -13.91 -14.59
C MET A 48 11.36 -13.48 -15.58
N THR A 49 10.96 -12.92 -16.71
CA THR A 49 11.89 -12.39 -17.72
C THR A 49 11.44 -11.01 -18.22
N ALA A 50 12.39 -10.28 -18.76
CA ALA A 50 12.11 -8.96 -19.35
C ALA A 50 11.19 -9.05 -20.59
N GLU A 51 11.35 -10.10 -21.40
CA GLU A 51 10.56 -10.34 -22.60
C GLU A 51 9.09 -10.59 -22.27
N GLU A 52 8.81 -11.42 -21.26
CA GLU A 52 7.48 -11.66 -20.74
C GLU A 52 6.85 -10.36 -20.22
N ALA A 53 7.61 -9.60 -19.43
CA ALA A 53 7.18 -8.33 -18.87
C ALA A 53 6.85 -7.29 -19.95
N LEU A 54 7.67 -7.22 -21.01
CA LEU A 54 7.46 -6.31 -22.12
C LEU A 54 6.15 -6.65 -22.88
N GLN A 55 5.92 -7.92 -23.15
CA GLN A 55 4.67 -8.38 -23.79
C GLN A 55 3.46 -8.02 -22.93
N MET A 56 3.52 -8.28 -21.62
CA MET A 56 2.44 -7.93 -20.69
C MET A 56 2.18 -6.42 -20.65
N ALA A 57 3.25 -5.61 -20.61
CA ALA A 57 3.13 -4.15 -20.57
C ALA A 57 2.54 -3.56 -21.85
N MET A 58 2.78 -4.18 -23.00
CA MET A 58 2.21 -3.77 -24.29
C MET A 58 0.71 -4.08 -24.41
N VAL A 59 0.28 -5.20 -23.82
CA VAL A 59 -1.14 -5.64 -23.92
C VAL A 59 -2.01 -4.95 -22.89
N ALA A 60 -1.50 -4.81 -21.65
CA ALA A 60 -2.26 -4.25 -20.54
C ALA A 60 -1.34 -3.32 -19.75
N ILE A 61 -1.41 -2.03 -20.03
CA ILE A 61 -0.54 -0.99 -19.48
C ILE A 61 -0.59 -0.99 -17.94
N PRO A 62 0.47 -1.41 -17.22
CA PRO A 62 0.49 -1.37 -15.76
C PRO A 62 0.57 0.08 -15.24
N ALA A 63 0.07 0.30 -14.03
CA ALA A 63 0.20 1.59 -13.36
C ALA A 63 1.64 1.88 -12.90
N LEU A 64 2.44 0.81 -12.72
CA LEU A 64 3.84 0.87 -12.32
C LEU A 64 4.50 -0.47 -12.64
N ILE A 65 5.77 -0.43 -13.05
CA ILE A 65 6.63 -1.60 -13.17
C ILE A 65 7.68 -1.53 -12.06
N ILE A 66 7.93 -2.67 -11.40
CA ILE A 66 9.03 -2.85 -10.45
C ILE A 66 9.89 -3.97 -10.99
N THR A 67 11.13 -3.69 -11.33
CA THR A 67 12.02 -4.65 -12.00
C THR A 67 13.35 -4.80 -11.30
N ASP A 68 13.81 -6.05 -11.13
CA ASP A 68 15.22 -6.29 -10.82
C ASP A 68 16.08 -5.84 -12.01
N LEU A 69 17.28 -5.33 -11.72
CA LEU A 69 18.26 -4.95 -12.75
C LEU A 69 19.00 -6.15 -13.32
N VAL A 70 19.09 -7.26 -12.56
CA VAL A 70 19.76 -8.49 -12.96
C VAL A 70 18.71 -9.53 -13.32
N LEU A 71 18.30 -9.56 -14.57
CA LEU A 71 17.38 -10.54 -15.12
C LEU A 71 18.11 -11.56 -15.99
N LYS A 72 17.47 -12.69 -16.23
CA LYS A 72 17.97 -13.70 -17.18
C LYS A 72 17.65 -13.26 -18.60
N GLY A 73 18.61 -13.38 -19.50
CA GLY A 73 18.49 -12.91 -20.89
C GLY A 73 18.74 -11.42 -20.99
N MET A 74 17.71 -10.65 -21.24
CA MET A 74 17.75 -9.19 -21.28
C MET A 74 17.91 -8.60 -19.88
N SER A 75 18.84 -7.67 -19.69
CA SER A 75 19.01 -6.97 -18.40
C SER A 75 17.83 -6.01 -18.10
N GLY A 76 17.65 -5.66 -16.82
CA GLY A 76 16.63 -4.67 -16.43
C GLY A 76 16.87 -3.29 -17.06
N PHE A 77 18.11 -2.92 -17.34
CA PHE A 77 18.41 -1.66 -18.05
C PHE A 77 17.94 -1.70 -19.52
N GLU A 78 18.24 -2.79 -20.24
CA GLU A 78 17.79 -3.00 -21.63
C GLU A 78 16.27 -3.07 -21.69
N PHE A 79 15.65 -3.74 -20.74
CA PHE A 79 14.19 -3.80 -20.61
C PHE A 79 13.57 -2.40 -20.50
N VAL A 80 14.10 -1.56 -19.62
CA VAL A 80 13.58 -0.20 -19.44
C VAL A 80 13.84 0.64 -20.69
N GLN A 81 14.99 0.48 -21.36
CA GLN A 81 15.24 1.15 -22.63
C GLN A 81 14.19 0.78 -23.67
N GLN A 82 13.90 -0.52 -23.82
CA GLN A 82 12.85 -0.97 -24.75
C GLN A 82 11.46 -0.43 -24.37
N LEU A 83 11.11 -0.37 -23.07
CA LEU A 83 9.85 0.26 -22.64
C LEU A 83 9.77 1.73 -23.08
N LYS A 84 10.89 2.46 -23.07
CA LYS A 84 10.94 3.88 -23.49
C LYS A 84 10.89 4.06 -25.00
N ASP A 85 11.33 3.08 -25.76
CA ASP A 85 11.33 3.13 -27.23
C ASP A 85 9.90 2.97 -27.82
N TYR A 86 8.97 2.38 -27.08
CA TYR A 86 7.57 2.23 -27.51
C TYR A 86 6.68 3.30 -26.89
N SER A 87 6.01 4.10 -27.70
CA SER A 87 5.14 5.20 -27.26
C SER A 87 4.05 4.78 -26.26
N VAL A 88 3.56 3.54 -26.38
CA VAL A 88 2.51 2.97 -25.51
C VAL A 88 3.02 2.72 -24.08
N THR A 89 4.29 2.32 -23.93
CA THR A 89 4.89 1.96 -22.65
C THR A 89 5.83 3.01 -22.09
N ALA A 90 6.26 3.98 -22.90
CA ALA A 90 7.26 5.00 -22.52
C ALA A 90 6.89 5.81 -21.27
N SER A 91 5.59 6.05 -21.04
CA SER A 91 5.10 6.82 -19.90
C SER A 91 4.90 5.99 -18.62
N ILE A 92 5.06 4.66 -18.69
CA ILE A 92 4.89 3.80 -17.51
C ILE A 92 6.03 4.12 -16.52
N PRO A 93 5.72 4.47 -15.26
CA PRO A 93 6.75 4.65 -14.25
C PRO A 93 7.42 3.32 -13.93
N VAL A 94 8.74 3.35 -13.69
CA VAL A 94 9.54 2.17 -13.37
C VAL A 94 10.34 2.42 -12.11
N ILE A 95 10.32 1.47 -11.18
CA ILE A 95 11.20 1.39 -10.01
C ILE A 95 12.17 0.23 -10.25
N ALA A 96 13.47 0.49 -10.09
CA ALA A 96 14.48 -0.54 -10.13
C ALA A 96 14.69 -1.18 -8.75
N LEU A 97 14.97 -2.48 -8.75
CA LEU A 97 15.50 -3.20 -7.60
C LEU A 97 16.94 -3.60 -7.91
N SER A 98 17.85 -3.37 -6.98
CA SER A 98 19.26 -3.72 -7.11
C SER A 98 19.75 -4.51 -5.90
N ARG A 99 20.67 -5.43 -6.10
CA ARG A 99 21.32 -6.19 -5.02
C ARG A 99 22.54 -5.47 -4.47
N GLN A 100 23.04 -4.48 -5.18
CA GLN A 100 24.20 -3.70 -4.80
C GLN A 100 23.84 -2.24 -4.59
N GLU A 101 24.22 -1.70 -3.46
CA GLU A 101 24.10 -0.28 -3.17
C GLU A 101 25.26 0.45 -3.87
N ASP A 102 25.02 0.85 -5.12
CA ASP A 102 25.99 1.51 -5.97
C ASP A 102 25.40 2.80 -6.54
N MET A 103 26.09 3.89 -6.26
CA MET A 103 25.70 5.25 -6.73
C MET A 103 25.79 5.37 -8.26
N ILE A 104 26.65 4.61 -8.93
CA ILE A 104 26.75 4.59 -10.40
C ILE A 104 25.50 3.92 -10.98
N VAL A 105 25.10 2.77 -10.40
CA VAL A 105 23.87 2.07 -10.77
C VAL A 105 22.66 2.96 -10.56
N LYS A 106 22.57 3.60 -9.40
CA LYS A 106 21.47 4.52 -9.07
C LYS A 106 21.39 5.70 -10.05
N ARG A 107 22.51 6.33 -10.37
CA ARG A 107 22.57 7.43 -11.35
C ARG A 107 22.09 6.95 -12.72
N ARG A 108 22.53 5.79 -13.19
CA ARG A 108 22.10 5.21 -14.46
C ARG A 108 20.59 4.94 -14.51
N CYS A 109 19.98 4.50 -13.40
CA CYS A 109 18.53 4.36 -13.30
C CYS A 109 17.81 5.69 -13.56
N PHE A 110 18.26 6.78 -12.93
CA PHE A 110 17.67 8.10 -13.13
C PHE A 110 17.91 8.67 -14.54
N GLU A 111 19.07 8.42 -15.13
CA GLU A 111 19.39 8.81 -16.52
C GLU A 111 18.45 8.12 -17.53
N LEU A 112 17.99 6.89 -17.23
CA LEU A 112 16.99 6.15 -18.01
C LEU A 112 15.53 6.54 -17.65
N GLY A 113 15.34 7.52 -16.78
CA GLY A 113 14.01 7.99 -16.40
C GLY A 113 13.24 7.04 -15.47
N MET A 114 13.94 6.20 -14.72
CA MET A 114 13.30 5.43 -13.63
C MET A 114 12.98 6.34 -12.46
N VAL A 115 11.89 6.05 -11.74
CA VAL A 115 11.41 6.85 -10.60
C VAL A 115 12.32 6.75 -9.40
N ASP A 116 12.82 5.55 -9.11
CA ASP A 116 13.78 5.29 -8.02
C ASP A 116 14.53 3.96 -8.27
N CYS A 117 15.59 3.77 -7.48
CA CYS A 117 16.35 2.53 -7.40
C CYS A 117 16.46 2.12 -5.94
N LEU A 118 15.81 1.02 -5.58
CA LEU A 118 15.76 0.47 -4.23
C LEU A 118 16.72 -0.72 -4.12
N TYR A 119 17.23 -0.97 -2.91
CA TYR A 119 18.22 -2.03 -2.68
C TYR A 119 17.61 -3.15 -1.87
N HIS A 120 17.90 -4.39 -2.31
CA HIS A 120 17.51 -5.60 -1.57
C HIS A 120 18.31 -5.78 -0.27
N PRO A 121 17.63 -6.21 0.82
CA PRO A 121 16.20 -6.37 1.02
C PRO A 121 15.49 -5.03 1.18
N VAL A 122 14.46 -4.79 0.39
CA VAL A 122 13.72 -3.51 0.46
C VAL A 122 12.85 -3.46 1.71
N PRO A 123 13.04 -2.49 2.62
CA PRO A 123 12.15 -2.32 3.77
C PRO A 123 10.71 -2.02 3.32
N PRO A 124 9.69 -2.66 3.95
CA PRO A 124 8.30 -2.48 3.57
C PRO A 124 7.82 -1.04 3.51
N GLU A 125 8.24 -0.20 4.48
CA GLU A 125 7.87 1.22 4.51
C GLU A 125 8.46 1.99 3.34
N MET A 126 9.69 1.68 2.94
CA MET A 126 10.35 2.32 1.81
C MET A 126 9.65 1.92 0.52
N LEU A 127 9.39 0.62 0.32
CA LEU A 127 8.66 0.11 -0.84
C LEU A 127 7.28 0.77 -0.93
N TYR A 128 6.52 0.79 0.17
CA TYR A 128 5.22 1.43 0.23
C TYR A 128 5.28 2.89 -0.21
N ARG A 129 6.20 3.67 0.38
CA ARG A 129 6.34 5.12 0.11
C ARG A 129 6.66 5.39 -1.36
N VAL A 130 7.63 4.68 -1.93
CA VAL A 130 8.06 4.91 -3.32
C VAL A 130 6.96 4.49 -4.29
N VAL A 131 6.29 3.36 -4.05
CA VAL A 131 5.15 2.90 -4.85
C VAL A 131 3.98 3.89 -4.79
N GLN A 132 3.69 4.46 -3.59
CA GLN A 132 2.65 5.48 -3.47
C GLN A 132 2.93 6.71 -4.35
N VAL A 133 4.18 7.18 -4.35
CA VAL A 133 4.59 8.34 -5.15
C VAL A 133 4.55 8.04 -6.65
N ALA A 134 4.96 6.82 -7.05
CA ALA A 134 5.05 6.43 -8.45
C ALA A 134 3.69 6.09 -9.08
N ALA A 135 2.81 5.41 -8.32
CA ALA A 135 1.57 4.84 -8.88
C ALA A 135 0.31 5.67 -8.56
N GLU A 136 0.32 6.53 -7.55
CA GLU A 136 -0.90 7.16 -7.06
C GLU A 136 -0.97 8.66 -7.40
N LYS A 137 -2.12 9.12 -7.88
CA LYS A 137 -2.39 10.56 -8.10
C LYS A 137 -2.33 11.38 -6.80
N THR A 138 -2.73 10.76 -5.68
CA THR A 138 -2.70 11.32 -4.33
C THR A 138 -1.99 10.34 -3.40
N PRO A 139 -0.66 10.40 -3.32
CA PRO A 139 0.13 9.53 -2.48
C PRO A 139 -0.26 9.65 -1.00
N ARG A 140 -0.26 8.52 -0.29
CA ARG A 140 -0.48 8.47 1.16
C ARG A 140 0.84 8.35 1.88
N THR A 141 0.99 9.12 2.94
CA THR A 141 2.20 9.09 3.78
C THR A 141 2.21 7.91 4.74
N ASN A 142 1.03 7.47 5.20
CA ASN A 142 0.91 6.41 6.20
C ASN A 142 0.42 5.12 5.56
N MET A 143 1.11 4.04 5.89
CA MET A 143 0.72 2.70 5.49
C MET A 143 -0.64 2.34 6.09
N ARG A 144 -1.45 1.62 5.32
CA ARG A 144 -2.74 1.10 5.75
C ARG A 144 -2.79 -0.39 5.48
N ILE A 145 -3.27 -1.11 6.47
CA ILE A 145 -3.51 -2.54 6.36
C ILE A 145 -5.00 -2.84 6.47
N ARG A 146 -5.41 -3.90 5.78
CA ARG A 146 -6.72 -4.50 6.00
C ARG A 146 -6.67 -5.35 7.26
N THR A 147 -7.72 -5.27 8.08
CA THR A 147 -7.84 -6.04 9.32
C THR A 147 -9.32 -6.30 9.62
N THR A 148 -9.59 -7.17 10.59
CA THR A 148 -10.93 -7.45 11.11
C THR A 148 -10.93 -7.37 12.64
N ARG A 149 -10.08 -6.48 13.20
CA ARG A 149 -9.96 -6.31 14.65
C ARG A 149 -11.23 -5.69 15.22
N SER A 150 -11.65 -6.21 16.36
CA SER A 150 -12.78 -5.66 17.10
C SER A 150 -12.44 -4.26 17.63
N VAL A 151 -13.45 -3.42 17.68
CA VAL A 151 -13.38 -2.09 18.25
C VAL A 151 -14.65 -1.83 19.05
N LYS A 152 -14.51 -1.19 20.21
CA LYS A 152 -15.64 -0.69 20.99
C LYS A 152 -15.68 0.81 20.89
N VAL A 153 -16.87 1.34 20.63
CA VAL A 153 -17.19 2.78 20.71
C VAL A 153 -17.86 3.00 22.05
N THR A 154 -17.24 3.74 22.97
CA THR A 154 -17.66 3.77 24.38
C THR A 154 -18.49 4.99 24.76
N ASN A 155 -18.49 6.05 23.95
CA ASN A 155 -19.26 7.27 24.21
C ASN A 155 -20.54 7.42 23.37
N MET A 156 -21.01 6.31 22.79
CA MET A 156 -22.27 6.23 22.07
C MET A 156 -23.10 5.06 22.60
N PRO A 157 -24.45 5.09 22.49
CA PRO A 157 -25.26 3.93 22.80
C PRO A 157 -24.78 2.71 22.03
N LEU A 158 -24.65 1.56 22.71
CA LEU A 158 -24.15 0.31 22.13
C LEU A 158 -25.05 -0.25 21.02
N GLU A 159 -26.32 0.13 21.03
CA GLU A 159 -27.28 -0.27 20.01
C GLU A 159 -26.86 0.28 18.65
N GLY A 160 -26.42 -0.59 17.75
CA GLY A 160 -26.03 -0.28 16.37
C GLY A 160 -24.55 -0.34 16.05
N PHE A 161 -23.64 -0.43 17.03
CA PHE A 161 -22.22 -0.75 16.81
C PHE A 161 -21.91 -2.23 17.07
N GLU A 162 -22.92 -3.04 17.33
CA GLU A 162 -22.75 -4.48 17.44
C GLU A 162 -22.21 -5.06 16.13
N GLY A 163 -21.14 -5.84 16.24
CA GLY A 163 -20.45 -6.39 15.07
C GLY A 163 -19.62 -5.38 14.27
N ALA A 164 -19.44 -4.15 14.76
CA ALA A 164 -18.49 -3.20 14.16
C ALA A 164 -17.06 -3.70 14.31
N TYR A 165 -16.25 -3.54 13.27
CA TYR A 165 -14.85 -3.89 13.28
C TYR A 165 -14.00 -2.93 12.44
N VAL A 166 -12.71 -2.91 12.73
CA VAL A 166 -11.75 -2.14 11.96
C VAL A 166 -11.49 -2.83 10.63
N LEU A 167 -11.91 -2.22 9.53
CA LEU A 167 -11.66 -2.77 8.19
C LEU A 167 -10.31 -2.34 7.63
N GLU A 168 -9.88 -1.13 7.96
CA GLU A 168 -8.53 -0.64 7.67
C GLU A 168 -7.97 0.11 8.87
N LEU A 169 -6.68 -0.08 9.10
CA LEU A 169 -5.93 0.59 10.16
C LEU A 169 -4.69 1.27 9.60
N SER A 170 -4.40 2.47 10.08
CA SER A 170 -3.16 3.20 9.88
C SER A 170 -2.72 3.87 11.18
N GLU A 171 -1.51 4.40 11.22
CA GLU A 171 -0.97 5.12 12.39
C GLU A 171 -1.80 6.36 12.81
N ARG A 172 -2.61 6.92 11.89
CA ARG A 172 -3.36 8.16 12.13
C ARG A 172 -4.88 7.99 12.12
N GLY A 173 -5.37 6.78 11.97
CA GLY A 173 -6.81 6.55 11.93
C GLY A 173 -7.18 5.21 11.34
N LEU A 174 -8.47 4.98 11.25
CA LEU A 174 -9.01 3.71 10.79
C LEU A 174 -10.28 3.92 9.95
N PHE A 175 -10.68 2.87 9.24
CA PHE A 175 -12.03 2.76 8.72
C PHE A 175 -12.80 1.76 9.57
N LEU A 176 -13.86 2.25 10.20
CA LEU A 176 -14.78 1.44 11.01
C LEU A 176 -15.90 0.92 10.11
N ARG A 177 -15.94 -0.39 9.91
CA ARG A 177 -17.08 -1.03 9.27
C ARG A 177 -18.24 -1.08 10.26
N THR A 178 -19.35 -0.47 9.90
CA THR A 178 -20.56 -0.44 10.71
C THR A 178 -21.74 -0.03 9.83
N THR A 179 -22.93 -0.47 10.19
CA THR A 179 -24.19 -0.02 9.56
C THR A 179 -24.71 1.27 10.19
N GLN A 180 -24.34 1.53 11.44
CA GLN A 180 -24.66 2.79 12.10
C GLN A 180 -23.57 3.81 11.86
N GLN A 181 -23.96 5.03 11.54
CA GLN A 181 -23.05 6.12 11.23
C GLN A 181 -23.25 7.28 12.21
N ALA A 182 -22.16 7.77 12.78
CA ALA A 182 -22.17 9.01 13.53
C ALA A 182 -22.05 10.21 12.60
N VAL A 183 -22.48 11.37 13.07
CA VAL A 183 -22.41 12.62 12.30
C VAL A 183 -20.94 12.98 12.04
N ARG A 184 -20.65 13.53 10.86
CA ARG A 184 -19.33 14.08 10.55
C ARG A 184 -18.91 15.10 11.61
N ASP A 185 -17.61 15.15 11.89
CA ASP A 185 -16.97 15.97 12.92
C ASP A 185 -17.33 15.59 14.37
N MET A 186 -18.10 14.51 14.56
CA MET A 186 -18.34 13.94 15.89
C MET A 186 -17.07 13.23 16.40
N ARG A 187 -16.82 13.36 17.70
CA ARG A 187 -15.72 12.67 18.39
C ARG A 187 -16.22 11.37 19.02
N LEU A 188 -15.55 10.30 18.70
CA LEU A 188 -15.81 8.97 19.22
C LEU A 188 -14.66 8.52 20.10
N LEU A 189 -14.97 7.94 21.27
CA LEU A 189 -13.98 7.30 22.12
C LEU A 189 -13.89 5.82 21.75
N LEU A 190 -12.74 5.40 21.26
CA LEU A 190 -12.48 4.07 20.74
C LEU A 190 -11.62 3.25 21.69
N GLN A 191 -11.95 1.97 21.83
CA GLN A 191 -11.11 0.96 22.46
C GLN A 191 -10.76 -0.10 21.41
N LEU A 192 -9.49 -0.21 21.07
CA LEU A 192 -8.93 -1.12 20.09
C LEU A 192 -8.13 -2.19 20.81
N ASP A 193 -8.40 -3.46 20.53
CA ASP A 193 -7.54 -4.56 20.95
C ASP A 193 -6.63 -4.98 19.79
N LEU A 194 -5.35 -4.74 19.93
CA LEU A 194 -4.31 -5.14 19.00
C LEU A 194 -3.44 -6.23 19.64
N ASN A 195 -3.86 -7.51 19.47
CA ASN A 195 -3.15 -8.68 20.02
C ASN A 195 -2.97 -8.64 21.55
N GLY A 196 -4.04 -8.30 22.30
CA GLY A 196 -4.01 -8.21 23.75
C GLY A 196 -3.49 -6.87 24.29
N GLN A 197 -3.13 -5.94 23.41
CA GLN A 197 -2.79 -4.57 23.78
C GLN A 197 -3.99 -3.67 23.56
N LEU A 198 -4.59 -3.22 24.67
CA LEU A 198 -5.71 -2.28 24.61
C LEU A 198 -5.20 -0.86 24.36
N ILE A 199 -5.72 -0.24 23.32
CA ILE A 199 -5.48 1.16 22.97
C ILE A 199 -6.79 1.91 23.14
N VAL A 200 -6.75 3.00 23.90
CA VAL A 200 -7.88 3.91 24.08
C VAL A 200 -7.54 5.24 23.46
N THR A 201 -8.35 5.68 22.49
CA THR A 201 -8.07 6.93 21.78
C THR A 201 -9.35 7.62 21.35
N GLU A 202 -9.31 8.94 21.25
CA GLU A 202 -10.36 9.75 20.67
C GLU A 202 -10.16 9.85 19.15
N ALA A 203 -11.24 9.69 18.40
CA ALA A 203 -11.21 9.79 16.94
C ALA A 203 -12.35 10.67 16.40
N LEU A 204 -12.04 11.46 15.39
CA LEU A 204 -12.97 12.33 14.68
C LEU A 204 -13.57 11.60 13.48
N VAL A 205 -14.86 11.66 13.29
CA VAL A 205 -15.55 11.19 12.08
C VAL A 205 -15.24 12.14 10.93
N VAL A 206 -14.44 11.67 9.97
CA VAL A 206 -14.02 12.49 8.82
C VAL A 206 -15.01 12.37 7.66
N TYR A 207 -15.54 11.17 7.43
CA TYR A 207 -16.51 10.89 6.39
C TYR A 207 -17.30 9.62 6.68
N ASN A 208 -18.49 9.54 6.12
CA ASN A 208 -19.37 8.37 6.14
C ASN A 208 -19.43 7.74 4.76
N CYS A 209 -19.57 6.42 4.70
CA CYS A 209 -19.81 5.65 3.49
C CYS A 209 -21.05 4.78 3.65
N GLU A 210 -21.97 4.91 2.70
CA GLU A 210 -23.10 3.98 2.57
C GLU A 210 -22.63 2.65 2.00
N ALA A 211 -23.48 1.64 2.06
CA ALA A 211 -23.26 0.37 1.40
C ALA A 211 -22.92 0.59 -0.10
N LEU A 212 -21.98 -0.20 -0.61
CA LEU A 212 -21.44 -0.14 -1.98
C LEU A 212 -20.58 1.09 -2.32
N LYS A 213 -20.54 2.12 -1.49
CA LYS A 213 -19.74 3.34 -1.69
C LYS A 213 -18.47 3.38 -0.84
N GLY A 214 -18.40 2.58 0.21
CA GLY A 214 -17.26 2.50 1.13
C GLY A 214 -16.09 1.68 0.60
N PRO A 215 -14.99 1.64 1.34
CA PRO A 215 -13.88 0.72 1.09
C PRO A 215 -14.40 -0.71 1.03
N TYR A 216 -13.98 -1.45 0.01
CA TYR A 216 -14.41 -2.83 -0.21
C TYR A 216 -15.93 -3.02 -0.37
N HIS A 217 -16.67 -1.97 -0.77
CA HIS A 217 -18.12 -1.94 -0.85
C HIS A 217 -18.84 -2.10 0.50
N GLU A 218 -18.13 -1.89 1.61
CA GLU A 218 -18.68 -1.99 2.96
C GLU A 218 -19.13 -0.62 3.48
N PRO A 219 -20.26 -0.57 4.21
CA PRO A 219 -20.70 0.65 4.88
C PRO A 219 -19.81 0.94 6.08
N GLY A 220 -19.67 2.22 6.44
CA GLY A 220 -18.91 2.59 7.63
C GLY A 220 -18.45 4.02 7.66
N MET A 221 -17.46 4.29 8.50
CA MET A 221 -16.93 5.63 8.76
C MET A 221 -15.40 5.65 8.69
N GLY A 222 -14.86 6.69 8.05
CA GLY A 222 -13.45 7.03 8.16
C GLY A 222 -13.22 7.86 9.42
N LEU A 223 -12.37 7.37 10.30
CA LEU A 223 -12.04 7.98 11.59
C LEU A 223 -10.57 8.40 11.61
N GLN A 224 -10.32 9.62 12.08
CA GLN A 224 -8.99 10.16 12.31
C GLN A 224 -8.72 10.24 13.81
N PHE A 225 -7.62 9.71 14.30
CA PHE A 225 -7.22 9.88 15.68
C PHE A 225 -6.92 11.35 15.96
N VAL A 226 -7.56 11.90 16.99
CA VAL A 226 -7.40 13.32 17.37
C VAL A 226 -6.22 13.49 18.28
N GLN A 227 -6.17 12.63 19.30
CA GLN A 227 -5.12 12.65 20.30
C GLN A 227 -4.77 11.20 20.65
N ILE A 228 -3.60 10.76 20.24
CA ILE A 228 -3.08 9.43 20.53
C ILE A 228 -1.77 9.56 21.29
N ASP A 229 -1.63 8.77 22.35
CA ASP A 229 -0.36 8.69 23.09
C ASP A 229 0.74 8.18 22.15
N PRO A 230 1.96 8.76 22.17
CA PRO A 230 3.08 8.32 21.34
C PRO A 230 3.41 6.83 21.48
N LYS A 231 3.23 6.25 22.69
CA LYS A 231 3.43 4.82 22.92
C LYS A 231 2.36 3.98 22.21
N ASP A 232 1.12 4.45 22.20
CA ASP A 232 0.02 3.76 21.50
C ASP A 232 0.16 3.91 20.00
N GLN A 233 0.63 5.05 19.50
CA GLN A 233 0.97 5.22 18.09
C GLN A 233 2.06 4.24 17.64
N GLU A 234 3.11 4.05 18.45
CA GLU A 234 4.18 3.09 18.17
C GLU A 234 3.67 1.63 18.24
N ARG A 235 2.75 1.32 19.15
CA ARG A 235 2.08 0.01 19.19
C ARG A 235 1.27 -0.27 17.94
N ILE A 236 0.53 0.73 17.44
CA ILE A 236 -0.21 0.62 16.17
C ILE A 236 0.77 0.39 15.01
N ARG A 237 1.87 1.13 14.96
CA ARG A 237 2.90 0.97 13.93
C ARG A 237 3.51 -0.44 13.96
N THR A 238 3.91 -0.90 15.12
CA THR A 238 4.46 -2.25 15.33
C THR A 238 3.45 -3.32 14.90
N PHE A 239 2.18 -3.15 15.26
CA PHE A 239 1.10 -4.05 14.84
C PHE A 239 0.95 -4.06 13.30
N ILE A 240 0.94 -2.90 12.66
CA ILE A 240 0.87 -2.78 11.20
C ILE A 240 2.02 -3.52 10.55
N MET A 241 3.25 -3.31 11.03
CA MET A 241 4.43 -3.98 10.49
C MET A 241 4.39 -5.49 10.70
N HIS A 242 3.97 -5.95 11.87
CA HIS A 242 3.79 -7.37 12.13
C HIS A 242 2.76 -8.00 11.16
N GLU A 243 1.63 -7.36 10.93
CA GLU A 243 0.61 -7.85 10.00
C GLU A 243 1.09 -7.83 8.53
N VAL A 244 1.87 -6.82 8.14
CA VAL A 244 2.48 -6.74 6.79
C VAL A 244 3.48 -7.87 6.60
N MET A 245 4.30 -8.16 7.61
CA MET A 245 5.36 -9.18 7.57
C MET A 245 4.88 -10.57 7.96
N ARG A 246 3.63 -10.72 8.41
CA ARG A 246 3.10 -12.03 8.82
C ARG A 246 3.17 -13.01 7.66
N ASP A 247 3.70 -14.20 7.91
CA ASP A 247 3.91 -15.27 6.94
C ASP A 247 4.92 -14.92 5.81
N ILE A 248 5.58 -13.76 5.92
CA ILE A 248 6.71 -13.43 5.07
C ILE A 248 7.97 -13.82 5.83
N THR A 249 8.40 -15.05 5.66
CA THR A 249 9.73 -15.46 6.15
C THR A 249 10.75 -14.84 5.23
N PRO A 250 11.75 -14.11 5.74
CA PRO A 250 12.93 -13.76 4.96
C PRO A 250 13.76 -15.04 4.75
N GLY A 251 13.14 -16.02 4.10
CA GLY A 251 13.73 -17.29 3.77
C GLY A 251 14.63 -17.12 2.58
N HIS A 252 15.94 -17.22 2.83
CA HIS A 252 16.98 -17.49 1.83
C HIS A 252 17.39 -16.34 0.90
N MET A 253 17.65 -15.17 1.49
CA MET A 253 18.63 -14.26 0.88
C MET A 253 20.05 -14.67 1.34
N LYS A 254 20.39 -15.95 1.24
CA LYS A 254 21.74 -16.47 1.32
C LYS A 254 22.06 -17.11 -0.01
N GLY A 255 22.85 -16.41 -0.80
CA GLY A 255 23.42 -16.84 -2.03
C GLY A 255 24.22 -15.72 -2.66
#